data_f1e833e09bdefabe2063ca93aa1499ca
#
_entry.id   f1e833e09bdefabe2063ca93aa1499ca
#
_cell.length_a   1.000
_cell.length_b   1.000
_cell.length_c   1.000
_cell.angle_alpha   90.00
_cell.angle_beta   90.00
_cell.angle_gamma   90.00
#
_symmetry.space_group_name_H-M   'P 1'
#
loop_
_entity.id
_entity.type
_entity.pdbx_description
1 polymer ?
#
loop_
_entity_poly.entity_id
_entity_poly.type
_entity_poly.pdbx_seq_one_letter_code
_entity_poly.pdbx_strand_id
1 'polypeptide(L)'
;MPDPAALVHRLALALCLSLVHAPAEARTVYRCVRDGTVSLSTAPEPGSRCEARTLEGDAAQAPNLWGAMGVFSGTLYVREQDGVLVYGTRKLPGARVYLRFTAVTPAGETAHPGLGKVGAPRLDRYDRQFRAAAKRHRVDDAWLRAIAHAESGFDPMAVSSKGAQGVMQLMPDVSAQYGVADPFSAEQSIDAGARHLRHLANQYGDDRRRIAAAYNAGIGAVTRYRGVPPFAETLEYVDKVLALYRRYREALGTAPLRPADSTPVEVKAVPVK
;
A
#
# COMPACT_ATOMS: atom_id res chain seq x y z
N MET A 1 36.66 38.26 45.28
CA MET A 1 35.27 37.79 45.42
C MET A 1 34.70 37.78 44.04
N PRO A 2 34.27 36.62 43.51
CA PRO A 2 33.70 36.55 42.18
C PRO A 2 32.27 37.08 42.20
N ASP A 3 31.91 37.81 41.16
CA ASP A 3 30.66 38.51 40.92
C ASP A 3 29.48 37.51 40.88
N PRO A 4 28.45 37.65 41.74
CA PRO A 4 27.30 36.75 41.77
C PRO A 4 26.46 36.81 40.50
N ALA A 5 26.56 37.85 39.66
CA ALA A 5 25.85 37.95 38.39
C ALA A 5 26.36 36.97 37.33
N ALA A 6 27.63 36.58 37.37
CA ALA A 6 28.22 35.63 36.44
C ALA A 6 27.79 34.16 36.71
N LEU A 7 27.39 33.83 37.92
CA LEU A 7 26.96 32.49 38.32
C LEU A 7 25.52 32.19 37.87
N VAL A 8 24.65 33.20 37.88
CA VAL A 8 23.25 33.06 37.46
C VAL A 8 23.14 32.88 35.96
N HIS A 9 23.99 33.54 35.17
CA HIS A 9 23.97 33.36 33.70
C HIS A 9 24.51 32.00 33.25
N ARG A 10 25.41 31.39 34.02
CA ARG A 10 25.89 30.03 33.68
C ARG A 10 24.91 28.92 34.07
N LEU A 11 24.08 29.12 35.09
CA LEU A 11 23.02 28.17 35.45
C LEU A 11 21.80 28.27 34.48
N ALA A 12 21.47 29.45 33.98
CA ALA A 12 20.36 29.62 33.03
C ALA A 12 20.70 29.05 31.66
N LEU A 13 21.96 29.02 31.23
CA LEU A 13 22.38 28.46 29.94
C LEU A 13 22.49 26.93 29.98
N ALA A 14 22.64 26.31 31.15
CA ALA A 14 22.71 24.88 31.33
C ALA A 14 21.30 24.22 31.39
N LEU A 15 20.25 25.00 31.67
CA LEU A 15 18.87 24.47 31.76
C LEU A 15 18.10 24.48 30.43
N CYS A 16 18.64 25.11 29.39
CA CYS A 16 18.01 25.18 28.07
C CYS A 16 18.48 24.09 27.09
N LEU A 17 19.41 23.21 27.47
CA LEU A 17 19.95 22.19 26.55
C LEU A 17 19.53 20.74 26.86
N SER A 18 18.56 20.53 27.73
CA SER A 18 17.95 19.21 27.94
C SER A 18 16.50 19.17 27.47
N LEU A 19 16.23 19.64 26.25
CA LEU A 19 15.13 19.08 25.46
C LEU A 19 15.58 17.69 25.04
N VAL A 20 15.52 16.78 26.02
CA VAL A 20 15.55 15.35 25.77
C VAL A 20 14.44 15.08 24.77
N HIS A 21 14.80 14.81 23.53
CA HIS A 21 13.90 14.16 22.58
C HIS A 21 13.55 12.83 23.22
N ALA A 22 12.40 12.76 23.87
CA ALA A 22 11.85 11.47 24.27
C ALA A 22 11.81 10.61 23.01
N PRO A 23 12.41 9.42 23.01
CA PRO A 23 12.30 8.53 21.87
C PRO A 23 10.81 8.36 21.59
N ALA A 24 10.41 8.48 20.32
CA ALA A 24 9.04 8.22 19.93
C ALA A 24 8.72 6.79 20.38
N GLU A 25 7.88 6.65 21.40
CA GLU A 25 7.49 5.32 21.88
C GLU A 25 6.82 4.56 20.74
N ALA A 26 7.36 3.39 20.46
CA ALA A 26 6.79 2.47 19.51
C ALA A 26 5.34 2.16 19.91
N ARG A 27 4.38 2.52 19.05
CA ARG A 27 2.95 2.32 19.33
C ARG A 27 2.48 1.05 18.66
N THR A 28 1.88 0.14 19.44
CA THR A 28 1.29 -1.06 18.90
C THR A 28 -0.15 -0.79 18.45
N VAL A 29 -0.44 -1.12 17.19
CA VAL A 29 -1.78 -1.12 16.61
C VAL A 29 -2.12 -2.54 16.17
N TYR A 30 -3.32 -2.99 16.46
CA TYR A 30 -3.83 -4.30 16.08
C TYR A 30 -4.67 -4.18 14.82
N ARG A 31 -4.32 -4.96 13.82
CA ARG A 31 -5.16 -5.20 12.65
C ARG A 31 -6.03 -6.41 12.94
N CYS A 32 -7.33 -6.20 13.05
CA CYS A 32 -8.29 -7.21 13.44
C CYS A 32 -9.23 -7.57 12.29
N VAL A 33 -9.44 -8.87 12.06
CA VAL A 33 -10.33 -9.39 11.01
C VAL A 33 -11.46 -10.16 11.64
N ARG A 34 -12.71 -9.83 11.28
CA ARG A 34 -13.92 -10.56 11.64
C ARG A 34 -14.93 -10.47 10.51
N ASP A 35 -15.48 -11.61 10.10
CA ASP A 35 -16.50 -11.72 9.04
C ASP A 35 -16.06 -11.02 7.73
N GLY A 36 -14.79 -11.20 7.34
CA GLY A 36 -14.22 -10.58 6.15
C GLY A 36 -13.95 -9.07 6.25
N THR A 37 -14.35 -8.42 7.36
CA THR A 37 -14.10 -7.00 7.59
C THR A 37 -12.85 -6.75 8.40
N VAL A 38 -12.04 -5.78 7.97
CA VAL A 38 -10.84 -5.32 8.66
C VAL A 38 -11.15 -4.14 9.55
N SER A 39 -10.57 -4.12 10.76
CA SER A 39 -10.57 -2.98 11.65
C SER A 39 -9.19 -2.75 12.24
N LEU A 40 -8.91 -1.54 12.69
CA LEU A 40 -7.72 -1.18 13.44
C LEU A 40 -8.13 -0.82 14.86
N SER A 41 -7.31 -1.26 15.83
CA SER A 41 -7.57 -0.99 17.24
C SER A 41 -6.25 -0.88 18.02
N THR A 42 -6.26 -0.14 19.12
CA THR A 42 -5.12 -0.04 20.04
C THR A 42 -5.04 -1.20 21.03
N ALA A 43 -6.04 -2.12 21.00
CA ALA A 43 -6.02 -3.38 21.73
C ALA A 43 -6.70 -4.47 20.89
N PRO A 44 -6.47 -5.77 21.17
CA PRO A 44 -7.16 -6.86 20.49
C PRO A 44 -8.69 -6.74 20.63
N GLU A 45 -9.42 -6.98 19.54
CA GLU A 45 -10.88 -6.93 19.53
C GLU A 45 -11.46 -8.30 19.89
N PRO A 46 -12.37 -8.39 20.86
CA PRO A 46 -13.05 -9.64 21.20
C PRO A 46 -13.77 -10.24 19.97
N GLY A 47 -13.58 -11.54 19.75
CA GLY A 47 -14.20 -12.26 18.64
C GLY A 47 -13.61 -11.97 17.27
N SER A 48 -12.47 -11.27 17.19
CA SER A 48 -11.73 -11.00 15.97
C SER A 48 -10.36 -11.67 16.00
N ARG A 49 -9.84 -12.04 14.84
CA ARG A 49 -8.45 -12.46 14.69
C ARG A 49 -7.59 -11.21 14.51
N CYS A 50 -6.75 -10.89 15.51
CA CYS A 50 -5.97 -9.68 15.54
C CYS A 50 -4.48 -9.98 15.40
N GLU A 51 -3.78 -9.16 14.62
CA GLU A 51 -2.33 -9.17 14.44
C GLU A 51 -1.76 -7.85 14.93
N ALA A 52 -0.78 -7.90 15.85
CA ALA A 52 -0.09 -6.72 16.35
C ALA A 52 0.87 -6.16 15.30
N ARG A 53 0.86 -4.85 15.13
CA ARG A 53 1.78 -4.08 14.29
C ARG A 53 2.40 -2.99 15.12
N THR A 54 3.71 -2.98 15.22
CA THR A 54 4.45 -1.90 15.87
C THR A 54 4.69 -0.78 14.88
N LEU A 55 4.28 0.43 15.24
CA LEU A 55 4.54 1.64 14.48
C LEU A 55 5.75 2.33 15.10
N GLU A 56 6.88 2.27 14.40
CA GLU A 56 8.11 2.98 14.77
C GLU A 56 8.21 4.26 13.95
N GLY A 57 8.47 5.38 14.62
CA GLY A 57 8.77 6.65 13.96
C GLY A 57 7.57 7.52 13.63
N ASP A 58 7.77 8.41 12.66
CA ASP A 58 6.81 9.41 12.21
C ASP A 58 5.57 8.75 11.59
N ALA A 59 4.38 9.27 11.91
CA ALA A 59 3.11 8.84 11.33
C ALA A 59 3.10 8.88 9.79
N ALA A 60 3.94 9.71 9.17
CA ALA A 60 4.15 9.76 7.72
C ALA A 60 4.82 8.50 7.16
N GLN A 61 5.48 7.70 8.00
CA GLN A 61 6.15 6.45 7.62
C GLN A 61 5.34 5.21 8.02
N ALA A 62 4.17 5.40 8.66
CA ALA A 62 3.32 4.29 9.07
C ALA A 62 2.91 3.43 7.86
N PRO A 63 2.99 2.09 7.98
CA PRO A 63 2.55 1.22 6.89
C PRO A 63 1.06 1.44 6.61
N ASN A 64 0.69 1.36 5.34
CA ASN A 64 -0.72 1.44 4.96
C ASN A 64 -1.49 0.23 5.49
N LEU A 65 -2.24 0.43 6.55
CA LEU A 65 -3.04 -0.61 7.20
C LEU A 65 -4.42 -0.81 6.55
N TRP A 66 -4.81 0.05 5.59
CA TRP A 66 -6.15 0.14 5.01
C TRP A 66 -6.25 -0.33 3.56
N GLY A 67 -5.12 -0.49 2.87
CA GLY A 67 -5.12 -0.74 1.43
C GLY A 67 -5.29 0.54 0.60
N ALA A 68 -5.64 0.39 -0.66
CA ALA A 68 -5.73 1.50 -1.61
C ALA A 68 -7.06 2.24 -1.46
N MET A 69 -7.03 3.46 -0.93
CA MET A 69 -8.21 4.33 -0.84
C MET A 69 -7.82 5.79 -1.13
N GLY A 70 -8.45 6.41 -2.13
CA GLY A 70 -8.20 7.81 -2.50
C GLY A 70 -8.82 8.81 -1.52
N VAL A 71 -10.07 8.57 -1.15
CA VAL A 71 -10.76 9.29 -0.08
C VAL A 71 -11.29 8.27 0.89
N PHE A 72 -10.86 8.36 2.13
CA PHE A 72 -11.31 7.49 3.19
C PHE A 72 -12.05 8.28 4.26
N SER A 73 -13.33 7.98 4.44
CA SER A 73 -14.11 8.49 5.56
C SER A 73 -14.37 7.37 6.55
N GLY A 74 -14.06 7.62 7.80
CA GLY A 74 -14.22 6.64 8.85
C GLY A 74 -14.70 7.25 10.16
N THR A 75 -15.01 6.37 11.10
CA THR A 75 -15.33 6.76 12.46
C THR A 75 -14.37 6.04 13.40
N LEU A 76 -13.66 6.80 14.22
CA LEU A 76 -12.90 6.29 15.32
C LEU A 76 -13.80 6.25 16.55
N TYR A 77 -13.90 5.09 17.16
CA TYR A 77 -14.63 4.85 18.39
C TYR A 77 -13.67 4.74 19.55
N VAL A 78 -14.12 5.09 20.75
CA VAL A 78 -13.39 4.88 21.99
C VAL A 78 -14.28 4.14 22.96
N ARG A 79 -13.69 3.18 23.68
CA ARG A 79 -14.30 2.46 24.79
C ARG A 79 -13.28 2.27 25.91
N GLU A 80 -13.75 2.07 27.09
CA GLU A 80 -12.91 1.64 28.21
C GLU A 80 -12.86 0.12 28.25
N GLN A 81 -11.66 -0.43 28.45
CA GLN A 81 -11.42 -1.85 28.65
C GLN A 81 -10.34 -2.00 29.72
N ASP A 82 -10.69 -2.65 30.84
CA ASP A 82 -9.77 -2.89 31.96
C ASP A 82 -9.09 -1.59 32.48
N GLY A 83 -9.85 -0.49 32.54
CA GLY A 83 -9.37 0.83 32.98
C GLY A 83 -8.54 1.59 31.95
N VAL A 84 -8.39 1.07 30.72
CA VAL A 84 -7.64 1.69 29.64
C VAL A 84 -8.56 2.12 28.51
N LEU A 85 -8.31 3.31 27.96
CA LEU A 85 -9.03 3.78 26.77
C LEU A 85 -8.52 3.06 25.52
N VAL A 86 -9.41 2.32 24.88
CA VAL A 86 -9.15 1.58 23.64
C VAL A 86 -9.83 2.31 22.48
N TYR A 87 -9.05 2.64 21.47
CA TYR A 87 -9.52 3.28 20.24
C TYR A 87 -9.59 2.24 19.13
N GLY A 88 -10.64 2.31 18.29
CA GLY A 88 -10.80 1.37 17.19
C GLY A 88 -11.76 1.89 16.13
N THR A 89 -11.67 1.33 14.95
CA THR A 89 -12.51 1.73 13.80
C THR A 89 -13.77 0.89 13.67
N ARG A 90 -13.89 -0.17 14.48
CA ARG A 90 -15.11 -0.96 14.61
C ARG A 90 -15.92 -0.48 15.82
N LYS A 91 -17.22 -0.30 15.65
CA LYS A 91 -18.13 -0.03 16.76
C LYS A 91 -18.36 -1.33 17.54
N LEU A 92 -17.78 -1.40 18.73
CA LEU A 92 -17.97 -2.51 19.68
C LEU A 92 -18.96 -2.11 20.78
N PRO A 93 -19.55 -3.05 21.53
CA PRO A 93 -20.39 -2.75 22.67
C PRO A 93 -19.69 -1.80 23.66
N GLY A 94 -20.43 -0.80 24.17
CA GLY A 94 -19.90 0.24 25.06
C GLY A 94 -19.05 1.33 24.37
N ALA A 95 -18.77 1.21 23.08
CA ALA A 95 -17.99 2.21 22.36
C ALA A 95 -18.84 3.44 21.97
N ARG A 96 -18.28 4.62 22.23
CA ARG A 96 -18.81 5.90 21.78
C ARG A 96 -17.98 6.47 20.62
N VAL A 97 -18.57 7.32 19.80
CA VAL A 97 -17.83 8.02 18.75
C VAL A 97 -16.81 8.95 19.40
N TYR A 98 -15.55 8.79 19.05
CA TYR A 98 -14.48 9.68 19.44
C TYR A 98 -14.30 10.79 18.42
N LEU A 99 -14.17 10.38 17.13
CA LEU A 99 -14.00 11.33 16.06
C LEU A 99 -14.54 10.71 14.75
N ARG A 100 -15.11 11.55 13.87
CA ARG A 100 -15.31 11.19 12.45
C ARG A 100 -14.25 11.90 11.65
N PHE A 101 -13.64 11.16 10.71
CA PHE A 101 -12.57 11.70 9.89
C PHE A 101 -12.80 11.40 8.43
N THR A 102 -12.27 12.25 7.60
CA THR A 102 -12.09 12.02 6.17
C THR A 102 -10.63 12.27 5.88
N ALA A 103 -9.91 11.23 5.50
CA ALA A 103 -8.56 11.35 4.98
C ALA A 103 -8.68 11.51 3.46
N VAL A 104 -8.17 12.61 2.96
CA VAL A 104 -8.07 12.88 1.53
C VAL A 104 -6.61 12.81 1.15
N THR A 105 -6.27 11.99 0.17
CA THR A 105 -4.93 12.02 -0.39
C THR A 105 -4.71 13.36 -1.07
N PRO A 106 -3.66 14.13 -0.73
CA PRO A 106 -3.38 15.41 -1.37
C PRO A 106 -3.29 15.26 -2.89
N ALA A 107 -3.70 16.31 -3.62
CA ALA A 107 -3.60 16.35 -5.06
C ALA A 107 -2.13 16.12 -5.50
N GLY A 108 -1.88 15.08 -6.27
CA GLY A 108 -0.54 14.64 -6.69
C GLY A 108 0.07 13.51 -5.85
N GLU A 109 -0.55 13.13 -4.75
CA GLU A 109 -0.25 11.88 -4.04
C GLU A 109 -1.21 10.80 -4.51
N THR A 110 -0.66 9.62 -4.84
CA THR A 110 -1.48 8.50 -5.29
C THR A 110 -2.39 8.00 -4.18
N ALA A 111 -3.59 7.54 -4.56
CA ALA A 111 -4.65 7.05 -3.67
C ALA A 111 -4.25 5.83 -2.81
N HIS A 112 -3.02 5.39 -2.88
CA HIS A 112 -2.47 4.35 -2.02
C HIS A 112 -1.69 4.99 -0.87
N PRO A 113 -2.27 5.14 0.34
CA PRO A 113 -1.52 5.55 1.52
C PRO A 113 -0.36 4.56 1.73
N GLY A 114 0.85 5.07 1.85
CA GLY A 114 2.07 4.27 1.81
C GLY A 114 2.74 4.20 0.44
N LEU A 115 2.14 4.84 -0.58
CA LEU A 115 2.72 4.97 -1.91
C LEU A 115 2.75 6.44 -2.38
N GLY A 116 2.59 7.39 -1.47
CA GLY A 116 2.56 8.82 -1.73
C GLY A 116 3.75 9.28 -2.53
N LYS A 117 4.93 8.99 -2.31
CA LYS A 117 6.06 9.06 -3.25
C LYS A 117 6.31 7.64 -3.73
N VAL A 118 6.36 7.42 -5.04
CA VAL A 118 6.80 6.15 -5.61
C VAL A 118 8.05 5.70 -4.85
N GLY A 119 7.93 4.73 -3.97
CA GLY A 119 8.97 4.32 -3.03
C GLY A 119 10.23 3.84 -3.72
N ALA A 120 11.33 3.75 -2.98
CA ALA A 120 12.54 3.13 -3.48
C ALA A 120 12.29 1.65 -3.81
N PRO A 121 12.92 1.10 -4.85
CA PRO A 121 12.86 -0.34 -5.14
C PRO A 121 13.29 -1.17 -3.94
N ARG A 122 12.50 -2.19 -3.62
CA ARG A 122 12.77 -3.13 -2.52
C ARG A 122 13.19 -4.47 -3.12
N LEU A 123 14.47 -4.62 -3.41
CA LEU A 123 15.01 -5.81 -4.07
C LEU A 123 15.18 -7.00 -3.13
N ASP A 124 15.28 -6.75 -1.84
CA ASP A 124 15.41 -7.74 -0.77
C ASP A 124 14.13 -8.54 -0.51
N ARG A 125 12.96 -7.93 -0.78
CA ARG A 125 11.67 -8.55 -0.53
C ARG A 125 11.36 -9.64 -1.56
N TYR A 126 11.27 -10.89 -1.08
CA TYR A 126 10.92 -12.08 -1.88
C TYR A 126 11.75 -12.23 -3.17
N ASP A 127 13.03 -11.83 -3.16
CA ASP A 127 13.88 -11.80 -4.35
C ASP A 127 13.89 -13.14 -5.10
N ARG A 128 14.09 -14.23 -4.36
CA ARG A 128 14.11 -15.58 -4.93
C ARG A 128 12.79 -15.95 -5.61
N GLN A 129 11.65 -15.62 -4.97
CA GLN A 129 10.32 -15.91 -5.47
C GLN A 129 10.03 -15.11 -6.74
N PHE A 130 10.34 -13.80 -6.75
CA PHE A 130 10.16 -12.95 -7.93
C PHE A 130 10.98 -13.45 -9.12
N ARG A 131 12.27 -13.71 -8.93
CA ARG A 131 13.15 -14.23 -10.00
C ARG A 131 12.66 -15.59 -10.53
N ALA A 132 12.25 -16.49 -9.63
CA ALA A 132 11.76 -17.81 -10.01
C ALA A 132 10.46 -17.72 -10.82
N ALA A 133 9.48 -16.92 -10.35
CA ALA A 133 8.22 -16.73 -11.03
C ALA A 133 8.38 -16.00 -12.37
N ALA A 134 9.18 -14.93 -12.42
CA ALA A 134 9.49 -14.20 -13.64
C ALA A 134 10.09 -15.09 -14.71
N LYS A 135 11.07 -15.93 -14.35
CA LYS A 135 11.68 -16.91 -15.25
C LYS A 135 10.69 -17.99 -15.70
N ARG A 136 9.95 -18.59 -14.76
CA ARG A 136 8.99 -19.68 -15.03
C ARG A 136 7.91 -19.24 -16.00
N HIS A 137 7.34 -18.06 -15.78
CA HIS A 137 6.20 -17.58 -16.57
C HIS A 137 6.60 -16.62 -17.69
N ARG A 138 7.90 -16.39 -17.90
CA ARG A 138 8.43 -15.51 -18.95
C ARG A 138 7.84 -14.09 -18.87
N VAL A 139 7.81 -13.52 -17.68
CA VAL A 139 7.45 -12.11 -17.42
C VAL A 139 8.69 -11.34 -16.99
N ASP A 140 8.70 -10.05 -17.24
CA ASP A 140 9.78 -9.16 -16.82
C ASP A 140 9.79 -9.06 -15.28
N ASP A 141 10.93 -9.38 -14.63
CA ASP A 141 11.08 -9.34 -13.17
C ASP A 141 10.82 -7.94 -12.59
N ALA A 142 11.33 -6.90 -13.27
CA ALA A 142 11.09 -5.53 -12.86
C ALA A 142 9.60 -5.16 -12.94
N TRP A 143 8.90 -5.67 -13.95
CA TRP A 143 7.46 -5.45 -14.13
C TRP A 143 6.65 -6.15 -13.04
N LEU A 144 6.97 -7.42 -12.76
CA LEU A 144 6.31 -8.20 -11.70
C LEU A 144 6.46 -7.54 -10.33
N ARG A 145 7.68 -7.05 -10.01
CA ARG A 145 7.93 -6.31 -8.76
C ARG A 145 7.22 -4.97 -8.72
N ALA A 146 7.14 -4.27 -9.84
CA ALA A 146 6.44 -2.99 -9.92
C ALA A 146 4.95 -3.14 -9.62
N ILE A 147 4.30 -4.17 -10.17
CA ILE A 147 2.91 -4.52 -9.85
C ILE A 147 2.76 -4.85 -8.37
N ALA A 148 3.56 -5.79 -7.83
CA ALA A 148 3.49 -6.18 -6.42
C ALA A 148 3.69 -5.00 -5.46
N HIS A 149 4.62 -4.10 -5.80
CA HIS A 149 4.86 -2.88 -5.03
C HIS A 149 3.65 -1.94 -5.10
N ALA A 150 3.04 -1.80 -6.28
CA ALA A 150 1.84 -1.00 -6.44
C ALA A 150 0.65 -1.57 -5.69
N GLU A 151 0.50 -2.88 -5.64
CA GLU A 151 -0.65 -3.58 -5.06
C GLU A 151 -0.64 -3.59 -3.53
N SER A 152 0.46 -4.00 -2.94
CA SER A 152 0.51 -4.24 -1.49
C SER A 152 1.74 -3.65 -0.80
N GLY A 153 2.70 -3.08 -1.55
CA GLY A 153 4.03 -2.79 -1.00
C GLY A 153 4.73 -4.04 -0.47
N PHE A 154 4.42 -5.20 -1.05
CA PHE A 154 4.91 -6.53 -0.65
C PHE A 154 4.36 -7.04 0.69
N ASP A 155 3.23 -6.55 1.14
CA ASP A 155 2.56 -7.08 2.34
C ASP A 155 1.79 -8.37 1.98
N PRO A 156 2.21 -9.55 2.50
CA PRO A 156 1.54 -10.81 2.20
C PRO A 156 0.16 -10.90 2.86
N MET A 157 -0.09 -10.09 3.91
CA MET A 157 -1.35 -10.09 4.64
C MET A 157 -2.33 -9.01 4.17
N ALA A 158 -2.00 -8.28 3.09
CA ALA A 158 -2.85 -7.22 2.58
C ALA A 158 -4.20 -7.78 2.10
N VAL A 159 -5.29 -7.11 2.47
CA VAL A 159 -6.65 -7.36 1.97
C VAL A 159 -7.28 -6.01 1.61
N SER A 160 -7.69 -5.85 0.36
CA SER A 160 -8.36 -4.64 -0.10
C SER A 160 -9.83 -4.58 0.36
N SER A 161 -10.45 -3.41 0.24
CA SER A 161 -11.89 -3.26 0.50
C SER A 161 -12.77 -4.08 -0.46
N LYS A 162 -12.25 -4.40 -1.64
CA LYS A 162 -12.93 -5.22 -2.66
C LYS A 162 -12.65 -6.73 -2.48
N GLY A 163 -11.83 -7.11 -1.50
CA GLY A 163 -11.50 -8.50 -1.20
C GLY A 163 -10.27 -9.05 -1.93
N ALA A 164 -9.50 -8.24 -2.62
CA ALA A 164 -8.21 -8.65 -3.20
C ALA A 164 -7.20 -8.99 -2.09
N GLN A 165 -6.36 -10.00 -2.29
CA GLN A 165 -5.57 -10.62 -1.22
C GLN A 165 -4.09 -10.79 -1.57
N GLY A 166 -3.25 -10.68 -0.54
CA GLY A 166 -1.83 -11.04 -0.56
C GLY A 166 -0.93 -10.06 -1.32
N VAL A 167 0.32 -10.48 -1.56
CA VAL A 167 1.38 -9.66 -2.19
C VAL A 167 0.94 -9.07 -3.52
N MET A 168 0.23 -9.84 -4.33
CA MET A 168 -0.19 -9.45 -5.68
C MET A 168 -1.63 -8.96 -5.75
N GLN A 169 -2.35 -8.85 -4.64
CA GLN A 169 -3.75 -8.39 -4.54
C GLN A 169 -4.66 -9.07 -5.56
N LEU A 170 -4.60 -10.41 -5.60
CA LEU A 170 -5.46 -11.18 -6.48
C LEU A 170 -6.88 -11.28 -5.89
N MET A 171 -7.88 -11.09 -6.74
CA MET A 171 -9.26 -11.35 -6.37
C MET A 171 -9.45 -12.86 -6.13
N PRO A 172 -10.39 -13.28 -5.25
CA PRO A 172 -10.60 -14.69 -4.91
C PRO A 172 -10.87 -15.60 -6.12
N ASP A 173 -11.62 -15.10 -7.10
CA ASP A 173 -11.91 -15.83 -8.34
C ASP A 173 -10.64 -15.99 -9.20
N VAL A 174 -9.79 -14.98 -9.28
CA VAL A 174 -8.49 -15.06 -9.97
C VAL A 174 -7.55 -16.02 -9.23
N SER A 175 -7.51 -15.96 -7.90
CA SER A 175 -6.74 -16.89 -7.06
C SER A 175 -7.19 -18.34 -7.30
N ALA A 176 -8.49 -18.60 -7.34
CA ALA A 176 -9.05 -19.93 -7.62
C ALA A 176 -8.70 -20.40 -9.03
N GLN A 177 -8.79 -19.53 -10.03
CA GLN A 177 -8.41 -19.85 -11.43
C GLN A 177 -6.95 -20.33 -11.54
N TYR A 178 -6.05 -19.78 -10.72
CA TYR A 178 -4.64 -20.16 -10.71
C TYR A 178 -4.28 -21.22 -9.67
N GLY A 179 -5.26 -21.76 -8.94
CA GLY A 179 -5.06 -22.82 -7.96
C GLY A 179 -4.31 -22.38 -6.71
N VAL A 180 -4.49 -21.15 -6.29
CA VAL A 180 -3.91 -20.61 -5.05
C VAL A 180 -4.64 -21.18 -3.86
N ALA A 181 -3.95 -22.03 -3.07
CA ALA A 181 -4.51 -22.64 -1.86
C ALA A 181 -4.46 -21.67 -0.65
N ASP A 182 -3.41 -20.85 -0.57
CA ASP A 182 -3.25 -19.83 0.45
C ASP A 182 -2.86 -18.49 -0.20
N PRO A 183 -3.80 -17.53 -0.31
CA PRO A 183 -3.54 -16.24 -0.93
C PRO A 183 -2.57 -15.35 -0.12
N PHE A 184 -2.32 -15.68 1.15
CA PHE A 184 -1.37 -14.99 2.03
C PHE A 184 0.03 -15.60 1.98
N SER A 185 0.20 -16.74 1.30
CA SER A 185 1.51 -17.23 0.94
C SER A 185 2.13 -16.34 -0.13
N ALA A 186 3.22 -15.64 0.22
CA ALA A 186 3.91 -14.77 -0.74
C ALA A 186 4.35 -15.54 -2.00
N GLU A 187 4.80 -16.79 -1.85
CA GLU A 187 5.23 -17.62 -2.98
C GLU A 187 4.07 -17.92 -3.92
N GLN A 188 2.92 -18.38 -3.40
CA GLN A 188 1.74 -18.69 -4.22
C GLN A 188 1.16 -17.43 -4.87
N SER A 189 1.06 -16.33 -4.11
CA SER A 189 0.57 -15.06 -4.61
C SER A 189 1.44 -14.51 -5.75
N ILE A 190 2.77 -14.54 -5.61
CA ILE A 190 3.70 -14.06 -6.63
C ILE A 190 3.67 -14.95 -7.88
N ASP A 191 3.60 -16.28 -7.71
CA ASP A 191 3.52 -17.20 -8.85
C ASP A 191 2.22 -17.01 -9.64
N ALA A 192 1.09 -16.91 -8.95
CA ALA A 192 -0.21 -16.69 -9.58
C ALA A 192 -0.29 -15.29 -10.25
N GLY A 193 0.25 -14.24 -9.60
CA GLY A 193 0.34 -12.91 -10.18
C GLY A 193 1.19 -12.88 -11.46
N ALA A 194 2.30 -13.62 -11.48
CA ALA A 194 3.13 -13.77 -12.68
C ALA A 194 2.38 -14.49 -13.82
N ARG A 195 1.62 -15.52 -13.51
CA ARG A 195 0.76 -16.21 -14.49
C ARG A 195 -0.32 -15.28 -15.02
N HIS A 196 -0.95 -14.49 -14.16
CA HIS A 196 -1.96 -13.52 -14.56
C HIS A 196 -1.35 -12.42 -15.46
N LEU A 197 -0.20 -11.88 -15.10
CA LEU A 197 0.52 -10.92 -15.96
C LEU A 197 0.89 -11.53 -17.32
N ARG A 198 1.29 -12.81 -17.37
CA ARG A 198 1.55 -13.50 -18.63
C ARG A 198 0.29 -13.62 -19.47
N HIS A 199 -0.85 -13.94 -18.85
CA HIS A 199 -2.14 -13.98 -19.53
C HIS A 199 -2.48 -12.62 -20.15
N LEU A 200 -2.33 -11.53 -19.40
CA LEU A 200 -2.58 -10.19 -19.89
C LEU A 200 -1.60 -9.78 -21.01
N ALA A 201 -0.32 -10.16 -20.89
CA ALA A 201 0.67 -9.92 -21.94
C ALA A 201 0.36 -10.68 -23.23
N ASN A 202 -0.18 -11.86 -23.15
CA ASN A 202 -0.65 -12.60 -24.35
C ASN A 202 -1.81 -11.87 -25.05
N GLN A 203 -2.65 -11.15 -24.29
CA GLN A 203 -3.79 -10.43 -24.84
C GLN A 203 -3.42 -9.04 -25.38
N TYR A 204 -2.51 -8.33 -24.72
CA TYR A 204 -2.19 -6.94 -25.03
C TYR A 204 -0.77 -6.74 -25.60
N GLY A 205 -0.02 -7.82 -25.78
CA GLY A 205 1.37 -7.75 -26.26
C GLY A 205 2.27 -7.02 -25.27
N ASP A 206 3.08 -6.08 -25.78
CA ASP A 206 4.00 -5.26 -24.99
C ASP A 206 3.37 -3.96 -24.45
N ASP A 207 2.03 -3.79 -24.61
CA ASP A 207 1.34 -2.58 -24.13
C ASP A 207 1.18 -2.63 -22.60
N ARG A 208 2.22 -2.20 -21.89
CA ARG A 208 2.25 -2.18 -20.43
C ARG A 208 1.17 -1.31 -19.81
N ARG A 209 0.72 -0.28 -20.51
CA ARG A 209 -0.36 0.59 -20.04
C ARG A 209 -1.68 -0.17 -20.00
N ARG A 210 -2.02 -0.90 -21.07
CA ARG A 210 -3.22 -1.74 -21.10
C ARG A 210 -3.11 -2.91 -20.14
N ILE A 211 -1.94 -3.51 -19.98
CA ILE A 211 -1.70 -4.60 -19.02
C ILE A 211 -1.94 -4.09 -17.59
N ALA A 212 -1.35 -2.96 -17.21
CA ALA A 212 -1.58 -2.36 -15.88
C ALA A 212 -3.05 -2.00 -15.66
N ALA A 213 -3.68 -1.39 -16.66
CA ALA A 213 -5.11 -1.05 -16.60
C ALA A 213 -5.99 -2.29 -16.45
N ALA A 214 -5.68 -3.37 -17.17
CA ALA A 214 -6.43 -4.63 -17.09
C ALA A 214 -6.21 -5.36 -15.76
N TYR A 215 -5.02 -5.24 -15.18
CA TYR A 215 -4.72 -5.78 -13.87
C TYR A 215 -5.57 -5.09 -12.78
N ASN A 216 -5.67 -3.77 -12.82
CA ASN A 216 -6.42 -2.98 -11.83
C ASN A 216 -7.94 -2.98 -12.07
N ALA A 217 -8.38 -2.69 -13.30
CA ALA A 217 -9.81 -2.49 -13.63
C ALA A 217 -10.47 -3.68 -14.30
N GLY A 218 -9.70 -4.73 -14.62
CA GLY A 218 -10.17 -5.91 -15.31
C GLY A 218 -10.18 -5.78 -16.84
N ILE A 219 -10.08 -6.93 -17.50
CA ILE A 219 -10.07 -7.06 -18.97
C ILE A 219 -11.34 -6.43 -19.59
N GLY A 220 -12.50 -6.64 -18.97
CA GLY A 220 -13.78 -6.13 -19.45
C GLY A 220 -13.83 -4.61 -19.58
N ALA A 221 -13.23 -3.88 -18.62
CA ALA A 221 -13.14 -2.43 -18.69
C ALA A 221 -12.21 -1.97 -19.84
N VAL A 222 -11.02 -2.57 -19.96
CA VAL A 222 -10.07 -2.23 -21.03
C VAL A 222 -10.65 -2.53 -22.41
N THR A 223 -11.41 -3.61 -22.56
CA THR A 223 -12.10 -3.98 -23.80
C THR A 223 -13.19 -2.95 -24.14
N ARG A 224 -14.03 -2.59 -23.16
CA ARG A 224 -15.12 -1.62 -23.34
C ARG A 224 -14.59 -0.26 -23.78
N TYR A 225 -13.53 0.22 -23.16
CA TYR A 225 -12.94 1.52 -23.47
C TYR A 225 -11.88 1.47 -24.58
N ARG A 226 -11.59 0.28 -25.11
CA ARG A 226 -10.57 0.03 -26.16
C ARG A 226 -9.18 0.57 -25.78
N GLY A 227 -8.90 0.65 -24.49
CA GLY A 227 -7.66 1.21 -23.92
C GLY A 227 -7.75 1.34 -22.40
N VAL A 228 -6.93 2.21 -21.84
CA VAL A 228 -7.00 2.52 -20.41
C VAL A 228 -8.33 3.21 -20.12
N PRO A 229 -9.18 2.65 -19.24
CA PRO A 229 -10.47 3.26 -18.92
C PRO A 229 -10.26 4.59 -18.18
N PRO A 230 -11.14 5.60 -18.35
CA PRO A 230 -10.99 6.91 -17.76
C PRO A 230 -11.42 6.93 -16.29
N PHE A 231 -11.09 5.90 -15.55
CA PHE A 231 -11.31 5.83 -14.10
C PHE A 231 -10.11 6.45 -13.39
N ALA A 232 -10.33 7.43 -12.51
CA ALA A 232 -9.26 8.13 -11.81
C ALA A 232 -8.30 7.15 -11.12
N GLU A 233 -8.82 6.17 -10.37
CA GLU A 233 -8.03 5.11 -9.72
C GLU A 233 -7.14 4.37 -10.73
N THR A 234 -7.68 4.00 -11.89
CA THR A 234 -6.93 3.22 -12.88
C THR A 234 -5.86 4.05 -13.59
N LEU A 235 -6.15 5.32 -13.89
CA LEU A 235 -5.17 6.23 -14.47
C LEU A 235 -3.97 6.43 -13.55
N GLU A 236 -4.24 6.73 -12.28
CA GLU A 236 -3.20 6.89 -11.25
C GLU A 236 -2.40 5.59 -11.05
N TYR A 237 -3.08 4.45 -11.02
CA TYR A 237 -2.45 3.14 -10.90
C TYR A 237 -1.48 2.87 -12.05
N VAL A 238 -1.91 3.10 -13.30
CA VAL A 238 -1.07 2.90 -14.48
C VAL A 238 0.19 3.75 -14.41
N ASP A 239 0.07 5.04 -14.09
CA ASP A 239 1.22 5.94 -14.02
C ASP A 239 2.18 5.56 -12.88
N LYS A 240 1.64 5.13 -11.73
CA LYS A 240 2.42 4.63 -10.61
C LYS A 240 3.20 3.37 -10.94
N VAL A 241 2.55 2.37 -11.54
CA VAL A 241 3.20 1.11 -11.92
C VAL A 241 4.31 1.37 -12.94
N LEU A 242 4.09 2.24 -13.92
CA LEU A 242 5.12 2.59 -14.90
C LEU A 242 6.31 3.32 -14.26
N ALA A 243 6.06 4.19 -13.27
CA ALA A 243 7.12 4.87 -12.54
C ALA A 243 7.95 3.87 -11.70
N LEU A 244 7.28 2.94 -11.00
CA LEU A 244 7.94 1.85 -10.28
C LEU A 244 8.73 0.95 -11.22
N TYR A 245 8.18 0.60 -12.36
CA TYR A 245 8.84 -0.25 -13.34
C TYR A 245 10.16 0.35 -13.81
N ARG A 246 10.21 1.65 -14.14
CA ARG A 246 11.46 2.34 -14.50
C ARG A 246 12.50 2.20 -13.38
N ARG A 247 12.12 2.46 -12.13
CA ARG A 247 13.03 2.35 -10.97
C ARG A 247 13.54 0.94 -10.73
N TYR A 248 12.65 -0.07 -10.85
CA TYR A 248 13.07 -1.47 -10.71
C TYR A 248 14.01 -1.90 -11.82
N ARG A 249 13.81 -1.45 -13.05
CA ARG A 249 14.74 -1.72 -14.15
C ARG A 249 16.12 -1.14 -13.91
N GLU A 250 16.19 0.11 -13.47
CA GLU A 250 17.43 0.77 -13.10
C GLU A 250 18.14 -0.01 -11.96
N ALA A 251 17.40 -0.34 -10.89
CA ALA A 251 17.94 -1.06 -9.74
C ALA A 251 18.39 -2.49 -10.06
N LEU A 252 17.79 -3.16 -11.05
CA LEU A 252 18.17 -4.48 -11.53
C LEU A 252 19.24 -4.43 -12.65
N GLY A 253 19.70 -3.26 -13.04
CA GLY A 253 20.72 -3.10 -14.08
C GLY A 253 20.26 -3.51 -15.50
N THR A 254 18.93 -3.43 -15.78
CA THR A 254 18.40 -3.79 -17.10
C THR A 254 18.44 -2.61 -18.07
N ALA A 255 18.51 -2.91 -19.38
CA ALA A 255 18.63 -1.89 -20.44
C ALA A 255 17.52 -0.80 -20.40
N PRO A 256 17.77 0.43 -20.90
CA PRO A 256 16.79 1.51 -20.95
C PRO A 256 15.48 1.11 -21.63
N LEU A 257 14.38 1.75 -21.23
CA LEU A 257 13.06 1.54 -21.83
C LEU A 257 12.99 2.10 -23.24
N ARG A 258 12.19 1.46 -24.09
CA ARG A 258 11.84 2.05 -25.40
C ARG A 258 10.96 3.31 -25.19
N PRO A 259 11.00 4.30 -26.09
CA PRO A 259 10.24 5.55 -25.96
C PRO A 259 8.73 5.38 -25.76
N ALA A 260 8.12 4.32 -26.31
CA ALA A 260 6.69 4.02 -26.18
C ALA A 260 6.24 3.79 -24.72
N ASP A 261 7.16 3.36 -23.84
CA ASP A 261 6.86 3.08 -22.42
C ASP A 261 6.94 4.34 -21.54
N SER A 262 7.35 5.48 -22.11
CA SER A 262 7.61 6.73 -21.38
C SER A 262 6.59 7.85 -21.65
N THR A 263 5.61 7.63 -22.55
CA THR A 263 4.65 8.68 -22.93
C THR A 263 3.52 8.81 -21.89
N PRO A 264 3.22 10.04 -21.41
CA PRO A 264 2.07 10.28 -20.54
C PRO A 264 0.73 9.98 -21.24
N VAL A 265 -0.31 9.62 -20.48
CA VAL A 265 -1.66 9.42 -21.02
C VAL A 265 -2.23 10.76 -21.47
N GLU A 266 -2.43 10.91 -22.74
CA GLU A 266 -3.27 11.99 -23.27
C GLU A 266 -4.74 11.59 -23.07
N VAL A 267 -5.41 12.18 -22.08
CA VAL A 267 -6.84 11.97 -21.84
C VAL A 267 -7.63 12.75 -22.88
N LYS A 268 -8.07 12.08 -23.93
CA LYS A 268 -9.09 12.66 -24.81
C LYS A 268 -10.42 12.65 -24.08
N ALA A 269 -10.92 13.85 -23.75
CA ALA A 269 -12.26 14.01 -23.20
C ALA A 269 -13.28 13.42 -24.19
N VAL A 270 -14.03 12.41 -23.73
CA VAL A 270 -15.18 11.89 -24.48
C VAL A 270 -16.36 12.80 -24.18
N PRO A 271 -16.99 13.46 -25.17
CA PRO A 271 -18.18 14.27 -24.90
C PRO A 271 -19.29 13.38 -24.36
N VAL A 272 -19.83 13.76 -23.21
CA VAL A 272 -21.04 13.15 -22.62
C VAL A 272 -22.20 13.56 -23.51
N LYS A 273 -22.85 12.57 -24.17
CA LYS A 273 -24.15 12.74 -24.81
C LYS A 273 -25.25 12.41 -23.80
#